data_e3ea197e2bdadd5189f8ef60499eed1e
#
_entry.id   e3ea197e2bdadd5189f8ef60499eed1e
#
_cell.length_a   1.000
_cell.length_b   1.000
_cell.length_c   1.000
_cell.angle_alpha   90.00
_cell.angle_beta   90.00
_cell.angle_gamma   90.00
#
_symmetry.space_group_name_H-M   'P 1'
#
loop_
_entity.id
_entity.type
_entity.pdbx_description
1 polymer ?
#
loop_
_entity_poly.entity_id
_entity_poly.type
_entity_poly.pdbx_seq_one_letter_code
_entity_poly.pdbx_strand_id
1 'polypeptide(L)'
;MTEMNATEATEKKSLNFIEQAVENDLREGKNGGKVQTRFPPEPNGYLHIGHAKAICLDFGIAARYGGVCNLRFDDTNPTKEDMEYVEAIKEDIQWLGFQWGNEYYASDYFQQLWDFAVNLIKEGKAYIDEQNSEQIAAQKGTPTQPGTESPYRNRPIEESLELFNKMNSGEIEEGKMVLRAKIDMASPNMHFRDPIIYRVVKTPHHSTGETWKAYPMYDFAHGQSDYFEGVTHSLCTLEFVPDRKSVV
;
A
#
# COMPACT_ATOMS: atom_id res chain seq x y z
N MET A 1 55.01 -35.96 -10.31
CA MET A 1 54.00 -35.51 -9.40
C MET A 1 53.40 -34.24 -10.02
N THR A 2 52.27 -34.38 -10.66
CA THR A 2 51.63 -33.31 -11.40
C THR A 2 50.36 -32.95 -10.59
N GLU A 3 50.39 -31.81 -9.95
CA GLU A 3 49.23 -31.27 -9.23
C GLU A 3 48.19 -30.86 -10.24
N MET A 4 47.06 -31.54 -10.22
CA MET A 4 45.84 -31.13 -10.93
C MET A 4 45.15 -30.04 -10.11
N ASN A 5 45.26 -28.81 -10.57
CA ASN A 5 44.40 -27.71 -10.13
C ASN A 5 42.96 -27.99 -10.59
N ALA A 6 42.11 -28.44 -9.69
CA ALA A 6 40.68 -28.47 -9.89
C ALA A 6 40.16 -27.04 -9.73
N THR A 7 39.95 -26.36 -10.85
CA THR A 7 39.18 -25.10 -10.90
C THR A 7 37.72 -25.50 -10.70
N GLU A 8 37.19 -25.28 -9.51
CA GLU A 8 35.74 -25.31 -9.26
C GLU A 8 35.09 -24.25 -10.15
N ALA A 9 34.52 -24.71 -11.24
CA ALA A 9 33.58 -23.90 -12.01
C ALA A 9 32.32 -23.71 -11.17
N THR A 10 32.21 -22.59 -10.46
CA THR A 10 30.96 -22.16 -9.86
C THR A 10 29.93 -22.01 -10.97
N GLU A 11 29.02 -22.98 -11.07
CA GLU A 11 27.84 -22.85 -11.94
C GLU A 11 27.16 -21.55 -11.63
N LYS A 12 27.20 -20.60 -12.58
CA LYS A 12 26.43 -19.35 -12.50
C LYS A 12 24.96 -19.72 -12.51
N LYS A 13 24.36 -19.81 -11.34
CA LYS A 13 22.91 -20.02 -11.19
C LYS A 13 22.18 -18.94 -11.97
N SER A 14 21.31 -19.35 -12.89
CA SER A 14 20.49 -18.41 -13.68
C SER A 14 19.65 -17.55 -12.74
N LEU A 15 19.75 -16.24 -12.89
CA LEU A 15 18.95 -15.29 -12.13
C LEU A 15 17.52 -15.24 -12.67
N ASN A 16 16.53 -15.20 -11.78
CA ASN A 16 15.17 -14.87 -12.17
C ASN A 16 15.04 -13.36 -12.45
N PHE A 17 13.89 -12.94 -13.00
CA PHE A 17 13.70 -11.53 -13.42
C PHE A 17 13.74 -10.52 -12.27
N ILE A 18 13.33 -10.93 -11.05
CA ILE A 18 13.40 -10.08 -9.84
C ILE A 18 14.86 -9.89 -9.43
N GLU A 19 15.61 -10.99 -9.35
CA GLU A 19 17.04 -10.97 -9.05
C GLU A 19 17.81 -10.13 -10.08
N GLN A 20 17.48 -10.26 -11.36
CA GLN A 20 18.07 -9.43 -12.42
C GLN A 20 17.78 -7.94 -12.22
N ALA A 21 16.56 -7.58 -11.82
CA ALA A 21 16.20 -6.19 -11.55
C ALA A 21 16.99 -5.64 -10.36
N VAL A 22 17.06 -6.37 -9.24
CA VAL A 22 17.82 -5.98 -8.06
C VAL A 22 19.31 -5.83 -8.38
N GLU A 23 19.93 -6.78 -9.10
CA GLU A 23 21.34 -6.69 -9.49
C GLU A 23 21.63 -5.52 -10.44
N ASN A 24 20.68 -5.18 -11.32
CA ASN A 24 20.79 -4.01 -12.17
C ASN A 24 20.78 -2.73 -11.35
N ASP A 25 19.84 -2.61 -10.40
CA ASP A 25 19.72 -1.45 -9.54
C ASP A 25 20.95 -1.26 -8.64
N LEU A 26 21.48 -2.36 -8.09
CA LEU A 26 22.73 -2.34 -7.32
C LEU A 26 23.92 -1.90 -8.17
N ARG A 27 24.04 -2.40 -9.41
CA ARG A 27 25.12 -2.03 -10.34
C ARG A 27 25.04 -0.56 -10.77
N GLU A 28 23.83 -0.02 -10.89
CA GLU A 28 23.57 1.38 -11.20
C GLU A 28 23.73 2.30 -9.98
N GLY A 29 23.96 1.73 -8.79
CA GLY A 29 24.10 2.49 -7.54
C GLY A 29 22.78 3.10 -7.05
N LYS A 30 21.64 2.62 -7.53
CA LYS A 30 20.33 3.07 -7.06
C LYS A 30 20.17 2.81 -5.56
N ASN A 31 19.39 3.64 -4.91
CA ASN A 31 19.09 3.53 -3.48
C ASN A 31 20.34 3.46 -2.58
N GLY A 32 21.48 3.98 -3.05
CA GLY A 32 22.75 3.91 -2.34
C GLY A 32 23.27 2.49 -2.14
N GLY A 33 22.91 1.55 -3.01
CA GLY A 33 23.28 0.14 -2.93
C GLY A 33 22.55 -0.65 -1.84
N LYS A 34 21.47 -0.10 -1.28
CA LYS A 34 20.66 -0.78 -0.25
C LYS A 34 19.57 -1.63 -0.89
N VAL A 35 19.29 -2.77 -0.25
CA VAL A 35 18.12 -3.60 -0.56
C VAL A 35 17.26 -3.69 0.68
N GLN A 36 16.08 -3.07 0.63
CA GLN A 36 15.08 -3.12 1.68
C GLN A 36 13.75 -3.49 1.07
N THR A 37 13.21 -4.61 1.50
CA THR A 37 11.88 -5.10 1.14
C THR A 37 10.94 -4.99 2.33
N ARG A 38 9.70 -5.35 2.15
CA ARG A 38 8.72 -5.49 3.24
C ARG A 38 7.70 -6.56 2.90
N PHE A 39 7.19 -7.24 3.92
CA PHE A 39 5.98 -8.06 3.85
C PHE A 39 4.84 -7.30 4.53
N PRO A 40 3.77 -6.92 3.78
CA PRO A 40 2.73 -6.02 4.27
C PRO A 40 1.36 -6.71 4.45
N PRO A 41 1.19 -7.65 5.40
CA PRO A 41 -0.08 -8.34 5.58
C PRO A 41 -1.14 -7.43 6.19
N GLU A 42 -2.41 -7.61 5.77
CA GLU A 42 -3.55 -7.14 6.56
C GLU A 42 -3.79 -8.11 7.74
N PRO A 43 -3.94 -7.63 8.99
CA PRO A 43 -4.21 -8.50 10.14
C PRO A 43 -5.70 -8.86 10.24
N ASN A 44 -6.28 -9.42 9.19
CA ASN A 44 -7.70 -9.72 9.02
C ASN A 44 -8.01 -11.23 8.88
N GLY A 45 -7.00 -12.08 9.07
CA GLY A 45 -7.13 -13.52 8.97
C GLY A 45 -5.79 -14.26 9.08
N TYR A 46 -5.86 -15.58 9.18
CA TYR A 46 -4.68 -16.44 9.17
C TYR A 46 -4.04 -16.50 7.79
N LEU A 47 -2.72 -16.70 7.77
CA LEU A 47 -1.97 -16.84 6.52
C LEU A 47 -2.29 -18.17 5.82
N HIS A 48 -2.09 -18.20 4.52
CA HIS A 48 -2.19 -19.41 3.71
C HIS A 48 -0.95 -19.55 2.82
N ILE A 49 -0.85 -20.64 2.06
CA ILE A 49 0.33 -20.96 1.24
C ILE A 49 0.71 -19.85 0.25
N GLY A 50 -0.23 -19.04 -0.21
CA GLY A 50 0.04 -17.87 -1.04
C GLY A 50 0.86 -16.82 -0.31
N HIS A 51 0.54 -16.56 0.95
CA HIS A 51 1.32 -15.66 1.81
C HIS A 51 2.71 -16.22 2.10
N ALA A 52 2.83 -17.53 2.37
CA ALA A 52 4.13 -18.17 2.57
C ALA A 52 5.06 -17.96 1.36
N LYS A 53 4.51 -18.02 0.13
CA LYS A 53 5.27 -17.74 -1.08
C LYS A 53 5.76 -16.29 -1.12
N ALA A 54 4.91 -15.31 -0.74
CA ALA A 54 5.29 -13.90 -0.69
C ALA A 54 6.37 -13.67 0.37
N ILE A 55 6.19 -14.22 1.58
CA ILE A 55 7.19 -14.16 2.66
C ILE A 55 8.55 -14.69 2.17
N CYS A 56 8.58 -15.91 1.59
CA CYS A 56 9.82 -16.48 1.08
C CYS A 56 10.48 -15.61 -0.01
N LEU A 57 9.69 -14.88 -0.81
CA LEU A 57 10.19 -13.98 -1.83
C LEU A 57 10.76 -12.70 -1.21
N ASP A 58 9.98 -12.00 -0.37
CA ASP A 58 10.34 -10.72 0.20
C ASP A 58 11.57 -10.83 1.11
N PHE A 59 11.53 -11.79 2.04
CA PHE A 59 12.65 -12.07 2.95
C PHE A 59 13.84 -12.70 2.22
N GLY A 60 13.59 -13.59 1.26
CA GLY A 60 14.63 -14.25 0.49
C GLY A 60 15.45 -13.29 -0.37
N ILE A 61 14.82 -12.32 -1.01
CA ILE A 61 15.50 -11.25 -1.76
C ILE A 61 16.34 -10.39 -0.82
N ALA A 62 15.78 -9.92 0.30
CA ALA A 62 16.54 -9.15 1.27
C ALA A 62 17.77 -9.92 1.77
N ALA A 63 17.61 -11.16 2.22
CA ALA A 63 18.68 -11.99 2.73
C ALA A 63 19.77 -12.24 1.68
N ARG A 64 19.39 -12.54 0.44
CA ARG A 64 20.33 -12.82 -0.66
C ARG A 64 21.26 -11.66 -0.97
N TYR A 65 20.76 -10.44 -0.87
CA TYR A 65 21.52 -9.22 -1.19
C TYR A 65 22.02 -8.47 0.05
N GLY A 66 22.04 -9.13 1.22
CA GLY A 66 22.53 -8.54 2.48
C GLY A 66 21.70 -7.36 2.97
N GLY A 67 20.44 -7.32 2.57
CA GLY A 67 19.50 -6.28 2.92
C GLY A 67 18.61 -6.65 4.11
N VAL A 68 17.52 -5.91 4.27
CA VAL A 68 16.55 -6.05 5.36
C VAL A 68 15.14 -6.20 4.79
N CYS A 69 14.35 -7.10 5.35
CA CYS A 69 12.92 -7.17 5.12
C CYS A 69 12.20 -6.72 6.39
N ASN A 70 11.32 -5.72 6.27
CA ASN A 70 10.48 -5.25 7.36
C ASN A 70 9.11 -5.93 7.34
N LEU A 71 8.48 -6.00 8.50
CA LEU A 71 7.09 -6.41 8.64
C LEU A 71 6.24 -5.16 8.83
N ARG A 72 5.27 -4.91 7.95
CA ARG A 72 4.32 -3.80 8.12
C ARG A 72 2.90 -4.33 8.08
N PHE A 73 2.20 -4.22 9.19
CA PHE A 73 0.78 -4.51 9.21
C PHE A 73 -0.01 -3.39 8.51
N ASP A 74 -0.79 -3.78 7.51
CA ASP A 74 -1.67 -2.85 6.80
C ASP A 74 -3.01 -2.77 7.53
N ASP A 75 -3.03 -2.00 8.61
CA ASP A 75 -4.15 -1.84 9.52
C ASP A 75 -4.99 -0.59 9.19
N THR A 76 -5.38 -0.43 7.93
CA THR A 76 -6.20 0.70 7.46
C THR A 76 -7.71 0.46 7.59
N ASN A 77 -8.13 -0.71 8.04
CA ASN A 77 -9.54 -1.10 8.13
C ASN A 77 -9.94 -1.63 9.52
N PRO A 78 -10.31 -0.77 10.46
CA PRO A 78 -10.57 -1.14 11.85
C PRO A 78 -11.70 -2.16 12.06
N THR A 79 -12.52 -2.42 11.03
CA THR A 79 -13.66 -3.36 11.17
C THR A 79 -13.29 -4.83 11.04
N LYS A 80 -12.07 -5.14 10.61
CA LYS A 80 -11.65 -6.50 10.26
C LYS A 80 -10.37 -6.96 10.97
N GLU A 81 -9.70 -6.05 11.64
CA GLU A 81 -8.36 -6.28 12.19
C GLU A 81 -8.44 -6.78 13.62
N ASP A 82 -7.66 -7.81 13.95
CA ASP A 82 -7.58 -8.39 15.28
C ASP A 82 -6.13 -8.68 15.66
N MET A 83 -5.78 -8.43 16.91
CA MET A 83 -4.46 -8.72 17.47
C MET A 83 -4.12 -10.21 17.46
N GLU A 84 -5.12 -11.09 17.46
CA GLU A 84 -4.92 -12.53 17.28
C GLU A 84 -4.23 -12.84 15.95
N TYR A 85 -4.65 -12.17 14.88
CA TYR A 85 -4.03 -12.37 13.55
C TYR A 85 -2.64 -11.75 13.47
N VAL A 86 -2.40 -10.62 14.16
CA VAL A 86 -1.05 -10.03 14.25
C VAL A 86 -0.05 -11.04 14.83
N GLU A 87 -0.39 -11.65 15.96
CA GLU A 87 0.50 -12.62 16.61
C GLU A 87 0.65 -13.89 15.78
N ALA A 88 -0.44 -14.42 15.21
CA ALA A 88 -0.38 -15.61 14.33
C ALA A 88 0.51 -15.37 13.10
N ILE A 89 0.44 -14.18 12.47
CA ILE A 89 1.29 -13.80 11.35
C ILE A 89 2.77 -13.78 11.74
N LYS A 90 3.10 -13.23 12.92
CA LYS A 90 4.47 -13.23 13.45
C LYS A 90 4.99 -14.64 13.68
N GLU A 91 4.19 -15.51 14.29
CA GLU A 91 4.52 -16.92 14.51
C GLU A 91 4.78 -17.65 13.18
N ASP A 92 3.94 -17.45 12.19
CA ASP A 92 4.07 -18.07 10.87
C ASP A 92 5.37 -17.64 10.16
N ILE A 93 5.73 -16.35 10.21
CA ILE A 93 6.99 -15.84 9.64
C ILE A 93 8.19 -16.49 10.33
N GLN A 94 8.17 -16.58 11.67
CA GLN A 94 9.24 -17.21 12.44
C GLN A 94 9.30 -18.71 12.19
N TRP A 95 8.15 -19.39 12.07
CA TRP A 95 8.08 -20.80 11.74
C TRP A 95 8.68 -21.10 10.36
N LEU A 96 8.52 -20.20 9.39
CA LEU A 96 9.18 -20.26 8.07
C LEU A 96 10.70 -20.01 8.15
N GLY A 97 11.24 -19.66 9.31
CA GLY A 97 12.67 -19.45 9.55
C GLY A 97 13.15 -18.01 9.25
N PHE A 98 12.24 -17.05 9.12
CA PHE A 98 12.60 -15.66 8.86
C PHE A 98 12.50 -14.77 10.11
N GLN A 99 13.26 -13.66 10.05
CA GLN A 99 13.24 -12.60 11.06
C GLN A 99 13.15 -11.25 10.32
N TRP A 100 12.24 -10.39 10.77
CA TRP A 100 12.11 -9.03 10.21
C TRP A 100 13.06 -8.05 10.88
N GLY A 101 13.35 -6.95 10.18
CA GLY A 101 14.18 -5.87 10.72
C GLY A 101 13.37 -4.99 11.67
N ASN A 102 12.46 -4.22 11.13
CA ASN A 102 11.55 -3.38 11.90
C ASN A 102 10.11 -3.86 11.72
N GLU A 103 9.29 -3.55 12.72
CA GLU A 103 7.84 -3.77 12.69
C GLU A 103 7.15 -2.41 12.64
N TYR A 104 6.23 -2.26 11.68
CA TYR A 104 5.48 -1.04 11.43
C TYR A 104 4.00 -1.35 11.29
N TYR A 105 3.19 -0.33 11.47
CA TYR A 105 1.76 -0.33 11.22
C TYR A 105 1.40 0.83 10.29
N ALA A 106 0.46 0.63 9.39
CA ALA A 106 -0.03 1.73 8.53
C ALA A 106 -0.63 2.85 9.39
N SER A 107 -1.20 2.51 10.55
CA SER A 107 -1.71 3.46 11.53
C SER A 107 -0.64 4.37 12.15
N ASP A 108 0.64 3.98 12.15
CA ASP A 108 1.74 4.84 12.61
C ASP A 108 1.87 6.10 11.74
N TYR A 109 1.36 6.05 10.51
CA TYR A 109 1.46 7.11 9.50
C TYR A 109 0.15 7.86 9.27
N PHE A 110 -0.92 7.60 10.01
CA PHE A 110 -2.23 8.22 9.76
C PHE A 110 -2.19 9.75 9.75
N GLN A 111 -1.36 10.38 10.60
CA GLN A 111 -1.21 11.83 10.58
C GLN A 111 -0.55 12.32 9.29
N GLN A 112 0.55 11.68 8.85
CA GLN A 112 1.24 12.04 7.61
C GLN A 112 0.35 11.82 6.39
N LEU A 113 -0.40 10.71 6.37
CA LEU A 113 -1.37 10.41 5.31
C LEU A 113 -2.50 11.45 5.26
N TRP A 114 -2.99 11.86 6.44
CA TRP A 114 -3.96 12.94 6.56
C TRP A 114 -3.42 14.26 5.99
N ASP A 115 -2.21 14.63 6.37
CA ASP A 115 -1.57 15.85 5.89
C ASP A 115 -1.37 15.84 4.37
N PHE A 116 -1.04 14.69 3.79
CA PHE A 116 -0.96 14.53 2.34
C PHE A 116 -2.32 14.68 1.67
N ALA A 117 -3.37 14.10 2.24
CA ALA A 117 -4.73 14.26 1.73
C ALA A 117 -5.20 15.73 1.79
N VAL A 118 -4.91 16.44 2.89
CA VAL A 118 -5.16 17.88 3.02
C VAL A 118 -4.42 18.68 1.94
N ASN A 119 -3.15 18.32 1.65
CA ASN A 119 -2.39 18.98 0.61
C ASN A 119 -2.98 18.73 -0.79
N LEU A 120 -3.44 17.51 -1.08
CA LEU A 120 -4.13 17.21 -2.34
C LEU A 120 -5.40 18.05 -2.49
N ILE A 121 -6.19 18.25 -1.42
CA ILE A 121 -7.36 19.12 -1.47
C ILE A 121 -6.95 20.57 -1.76
N LYS A 122 -5.93 21.09 -1.05
CA LYS A 122 -5.43 22.46 -1.23
C LYS A 122 -4.92 22.73 -2.64
N GLU A 123 -4.36 21.70 -3.28
CA GLU A 123 -3.90 21.78 -4.68
C GLU A 123 -5.02 21.55 -5.70
N GLY A 124 -6.27 21.35 -5.26
CA GLY A 124 -7.40 21.04 -6.14
C GLY A 124 -7.31 19.66 -6.79
N LYS A 125 -6.51 18.75 -6.23
CA LYS A 125 -6.28 17.37 -6.71
C LYS A 125 -7.11 16.34 -5.96
N ALA A 126 -7.93 16.74 -5.00
CA ALA A 126 -8.89 15.89 -4.32
C ALA A 126 -10.14 16.69 -3.96
N TYR A 127 -11.26 16.01 -3.82
CA TYR A 127 -12.55 16.63 -3.52
C TYR A 127 -13.43 15.69 -2.70
N ILE A 128 -14.33 16.25 -1.90
CA ILE A 128 -15.36 15.48 -1.17
C ILE A 128 -16.53 15.17 -2.10
N ASP A 129 -16.87 13.89 -2.17
CA ASP A 129 -17.99 13.35 -2.93
C ASP A 129 -19.05 12.81 -1.96
N GLU A 130 -20.31 13.25 -2.12
CA GLU A 130 -21.45 12.83 -1.31
C GLU A 130 -22.26 11.70 -1.97
N GLN A 131 -21.75 11.15 -3.06
CA GLN A 131 -22.38 10.02 -3.72
C GLN A 131 -22.13 8.72 -2.95
N ASN A 132 -23.12 7.85 -2.98
CA ASN A 132 -22.96 6.51 -2.42
C ASN A 132 -22.14 5.60 -3.36
N SER A 133 -21.79 4.41 -2.87
CA SER A 133 -20.95 3.45 -3.60
C SER A 133 -21.55 3.02 -4.95
N GLU A 134 -22.87 2.88 -5.06
CA GLU A 134 -23.55 2.49 -6.30
C GLU A 134 -23.46 3.61 -7.35
N GLN A 135 -23.65 4.85 -6.94
CA GLN A 135 -23.54 6.02 -7.83
C GLN A 135 -22.11 6.18 -8.33
N ILE A 136 -21.12 6.04 -7.45
CA ILE A 136 -19.71 6.11 -7.81
C ILE A 136 -19.34 4.97 -8.77
N ALA A 137 -19.79 3.75 -8.51
CA ALA A 137 -19.55 2.60 -9.37
C ALA A 137 -20.17 2.80 -10.76
N ALA A 138 -21.41 3.29 -10.83
CA ALA A 138 -22.08 3.58 -12.11
C ALA A 138 -21.34 4.64 -12.93
N GLN A 139 -20.76 5.65 -12.28
CA GLN A 139 -20.00 6.71 -12.94
C GLN A 139 -18.64 6.26 -13.47
N LYS A 140 -18.05 5.24 -12.90
CA LYS A 140 -16.73 4.74 -13.37
C LYS A 140 -16.74 4.26 -14.82
N GLY A 141 -17.90 3.94 -15.38
CA GLY A 141 -18.03 3.39 -16.73
C GLY A 141 -17.49 1.97 -16.84
N THR A 142 -16.94 1.61 -17.98
CA THR A 142 -16.37 0.28 -18.26
C THR A 142 -14.94 0.42 -18.80
N PRO A 143 -14.16 -0.65 -18.93
CA PRO A 143 -12.82 -0.57 -19.54
C PRO A 143 -12.82 0.02 -20.96
N THR A 144 -13.93 -0.10 -21.70
CA THR A 144 -14.09 0.38 -23.08
C THR A 144 -14.91 1.68 -23.20
N GLN A 145 -15.52 2.13 -22.09
CA GLN A 145 -16.31 3.35 -22.07
C GLN A 145 -15.79 4.25 -20.94
N PRO A 146 -15.49 5.53 -21.21
CA PRO A 146 -15.06 6.46 -20.19
C PRO A 146 -16.12 6.63 -19.09
N GLY A 147 -15.66 6.99 -17.90
CA GLY A 147 -16.53 7.39 -16.81
C GLY A 147 -17.08 8.81 -17.01
N THR A 148 -18.01 9.18 -16.14
CA THR A 148 -18.57 10.52 -16.07
C THR A 148 -18.12 11.22 -14.78
N GLU A 149 -17.95 12.53 -14.84
CA GLU A 149 -17.54 13.31 -13.66
C GLU A 149 -18.63 13.35 -12.59
N SER A 150 -18.21 13.32 -11.33
CA SER A 150 -19.10 13.58 -10.20
C SER A 150 -19.60 15.03 -10.22
N PRO A 151 -20.85 15.31 -9.82
CA PRO A 151 -21.34 16.67 -9.65
C PRO A 151 -20.55 17.45 -8.59
N TYR A 152 -19.84 16.76 -7.70
CA TYR A 152 -19.01 17.34 -6.64
C TYR A 152 -17.55 17.54 -7.03
N ARG A 153 -17.14 17.11 -8.23
CA ARG A 153 -15.74 17.12 -8.68
C ARG A 153 -15.09 18.51 -8.67
N ASN A 154 -15.88 19.53 -8.86
CA ASN A 154 -15.44 20.92 -8.90
C ASN A 154 -15.89 21.72 -7.67
N ARG A 155 -16.12 21.04 -6.54
CA ARG A 155 -16.43 21.67 -5.25
C ARG A 155 -15.30 22.62 -4.84
N PRO A 156 -15.61 23.79 -4.23
CA PRO A 156 -14.60 24.70 -3.71
C PRO A 156 -13.64 24.01 -2.73
N ILE A 157 -12.39 24.43 -2.76
CA ILE A 157 -11.32 23.85 -1.92
C ILE A 157 -11.67 24.00 -0.43
N GLU A 158 -12.12 25.18 -0.03
CA GLU A 158 -12.47 25.51 1.36
C GLU A 158 -13.60 24.61 1.88
N GLU A 159 -14.61 24.39 1.05
CA GLU A 159 -15.73 23.49 1.39
C GLU A 159 -15.27 22.04 1.51
N SER A 160 -14.41 21.57 0.61
CA SER A 160 -13.82 20.23 0.68
C SER A 160 -12.97 20.05 1.93
N LEU A 161 -12.20 21.05 2.35
CA LEU A 161 -11.41 21.01 3.58
C LEU A 161 -12.30 20.97 4.82
N GLU A 162 -13.35 21.78 4.86
CA GLU A 162 -14.31 21.78 5.97
C GLU A 162 -14.99 20.42 6.12
N LEU A 163 -15.49 19.87 5.01
CA LEU A 163 -16.15 18.56 5.00
C LEU A 163 -15.19 17.42 5.36
N PHE A 164 -13.95 17.47 4.90
CA PHE A 164 -12.95 16.47 5.27
C PHE A 164 -12.67 16.47 6.78
N ASN A 165 -12.57 17.64 7.41
CA ASN A 165 -12.48 17.76 8.85
C ASN A 165 -13.72 17.18 9.55
N LYS A 166 -14.94 17.45 9.03
CA LYS A 166 -16.17 16.89 9.57
C LYS A 166 -16.25 15.36 9.45
N MET A 167 -15.64 14.77 8.40
CA MET A 167 -15.51 13.31 8.30
C MET A 167 -14.73 12.74 9.49
N ASN A 168 -13.66 13.42 9.92
CA ASN A 168 -12.84 12.94 11.04
C ASN A 168 -13.40 13.31 12.42
N SER A 169 -14.19 14.37 12.54
CA SER A 169 -14.82 14.76 13.82
C SER A 169 -15.94 13.79 14.25
N GLY A 170 -16.41 12.93 13.33
CA GLY A 170 -17.51 12.01 13.57
C GLY A 170 -18.91 12.61 13.31
N GLU A 171 -18.97 13.84 12.78
CA GLU A 171 -20.24 14.48 12.40
C GLU A 171 -20.90 13.80 11.19
N ILE A 172 -20.11 13.14 10.36
CA ILE A 172 -20.58 12.48 9.13
C ILE A 172 -20.78 10.99 9.36
N GLU A 173 -21.92 10.47 8.92
CA GLU A 173 -22.23 9.04 8.97
C GLU A 173 -21.47 8.26 7.91
N GLU A 174 -21.20 6.98 8.20
CA GLU A 174 -20.57 6.04 7.24
C GLU A 174 -21.34 5.99 5.91
N GLY A 175 -20.60 5.97 4.80
CA GLY A 175 -21.16 5.88 3.46
C GLY A 175 -21.83 7.15 2.95
N LYS A 176 -21.80 8.26 3.69
CA LYS A 176 -22.39 9.55 3.26
C LYS A 176 -21.43 10.42 2.47
N MET A 177 -20.15 10.34 2.79
CA MET A 177 -19.12 11.13 2.12
C MET A 177 -17.83 10.29 2.00
N VAL A 178 -17.10 10.57 0.94
CA VAL A 178 -15.76 10.03 0.70
C VAL A 178 -14.86 11.13 0.14
N LEU A 179 -13.56 11.03 0.38
CA LEU A 179 -12.58 11.87 -0.32
C LEU A 179 -12.12 11.11 -1.56
N ARG A 180 -12.18 11.75 -2.72
CA ARG A 180 -11.71 11.18 -3.99
C ARG A 180 -10.54 11.97 -4.54
N ALA A 181 -9.56 11.27 -5.10
CA ALA A 181 -8.53 11.92 -5.90
C ALA A 181 -9.14 12.41 -7.24
N LYS A 182 -8.69 13.58 -7.71
CA LYS A 182 -9.11 14.17 -8.99
C LYS A 182 -8.06 13.87 -10.04
N ILE A 183 -8.28 12.82 -10.84
CA ILE A 183 -7.31 12.34 -11.83
C ILE A 183 -7.90 12.44 -13.25
N ASP A 184 -8.43 11.34 -13.79
CA ASP A 184 -8.96 11.30 -15.16
C ASP A 184 -10.08 10.26 -15.28
N MET A 185 -11.32 10.72 -15.47
CA MET A 185 -12.48 9.85 -15.62
C MET A 185 -12.53 9.13 -16.98
N ALA A 186 -11.68 9.52 -17.94
CA ALA A 186 -11.56 8.85 -19.23
C ALA A 186 -10.38 7.85 -19.30
N SER A 187 -9.60 7.73 -18.23
CA SER A 187 -8.46 6.82 -18.19
C SER A 187 -8.85 5.38 -18.58
N PRO A 188 -8.08 4.71 -19.45
CA PRO A 188 -8.28 3.29 -19.74
C PRO A 188 -8.03 2.40 -18.51
N ASN A 189 -7.21 2.86 -17.56
CA ASN A 189 -7.06 2.24 -16.26
C ASN A 189 -8.15 2.76 -15.31
N MET A 190 -9.09 1.90 -14.95
CA MET A 190 -10.22 2.27 -14.08
C MET A 190 -9.81 2.68 -12.66
N HIS A 191 -8.62 2.29 -12.19
CA HIS A 191 -8.08 2.73 -10.89
C HIS A 191 -7.71 4.23 -10.88
N PHE A 192 -7.49 4.84 -12.05
CA PHE A 192 -7.24 6.28 -12.18
C PHE A 192 -8.51 7.13 -12.41
N ARG A 193 -9.69 6.50 -12.40
CA ARG A 193 -10.97 7.23 -12.55
C ARG A 193 -11.46 7.72 -11.20
N ASP A 194 -10.84 8.79 -10.72
CA ASP A 194 -11.12 9.46 -9.46
C ASP A 194 -11.37 8.47 -8.30
N PRO A 195 -10.33 7.72 -7.86
CA PRO A 195 -10.46 6.72 -6.81
C PRO A 195 -10.81 7.35 -5.46
N ILE A 196 -11.50 6.58 -4.62
CA ILE A 196 -11.70 6.93 -3.22
C ILE A 196 -10.36 6.77 -2.50
N ILE A 197 -9.94 7.79 -1.75
CA ILE A 197 -8.70 7.78 -0.96
C ILE A 197 -8.94 7.83 0.56
N TYR A 198 -10.12 8.34 1.00
CA TYR A 198 -10.56 8.31 2.39
C TYR A 198 -12.04 7.98 2.51
N ARG A 199 -12.41 7.27 3.58
CA ARG A 199 -13.79 6.93 3.95
C ARG A 199 -14.01 7.13 5.45
N VAL A 200 -15.27 7.27 5.88
CA VAL A 200 -15.66 7.29 7.28
C VAL A 200 -15.90 5.87 7.76
N VAL A 201 -15.31 5.52 8.91
CA VAL A 201 -15.55 4.27 9.65
C VAL A 201 -15.65 4.63 11.13
N LYS A 202 -16.74 4.27 11.80
CA LYS A 202 -17.00 4.62 13.21
C LYS A 202 -16.47 3.58 14.20
N THR A 203 -16.06 2.42 13.72
CA THR A 203 -15.46 1.38 14.57
C THR A 203 -14.13 1.90 15.13
N PRO A 204 -13.90 1.82 16.47
CA PRO A 204 -12.62 2.18 17.05
C PRO A 204 -11.49 1.32 16.48
N HIS A 205 -10.36 1.93 16.21
CA HIS A 205 -9.18 1.24 15.70
C HIS A 205 -8.42 0.54 16.82
N HIS A 206 -7.87 -0.65 16.57
CA HIS A 206 -7.19 -1.46 17.59
C HIS A 206 -6.00 -0.75 18.26
N SER A 207 -5.27 0.11 17.55
CA SER A 207 -4.09 0.83 18.09
C SER A 207 -4.38 2.30 18.37
N THR A 208 -5.12 3.02 17.51
CA THR A 208 -5.37 4.47 17.66
C THR A 208 -6.69 4.79 18.37
N GLY A 209 -7.48 3.77 18.71
CA GLY A 209 -8.76 3.93 19.39
C GLY A 209 -9.73 4.80 18.61
N GLU A 210 -10.27 5.84 19.24
CA GLU A 210 -11.25 6.75 18.65
C GLU A 210 -10.66 8.04 18.05
N THR A 211 -9.35 8.12 17.92
CA THR A 211 -8.66 9.31 17.41
C THR A 211 -9.07 9.64 15.98
N TRP A 212 -9.28 8.61 15.18
CA TRP A 212 -9.65 8.73 13.77
C TRP A 212 -11.07 8.21 13.53
N LYS A 213 -11.78 8.87 12.64
CA LYS A 213 -13.08 8.45 12.08
C LYS A 213 -13.04 8.44 10.56
N ALA A 214 -12.12 9.18 9.95
CA ALA A 214 -11.80 9.13 8.53
C ALA A 214 -10.52 8.31 8.34
N TYR A 215 -10.61 7.22 7.59
CA TYR A 215 -9.52 6.28 7.37
C TYR A 215 -9.08 6.29 5.91
N PRO A 216 -7.77 6.23 5.64
CA PRO A 216 -7.27 6.11 4.28
C PRO A 216 -7.68 4.78 3.66
N MET A 217 -7.83 4.76 2.35
CA MET A 217 -7.93 3.51 1.60
C MET A 217 -6.55 2.87 1.47
N TYR A 218 -6.52 1.55 1.38
CA TYR A 218 -5.30 0.76 1.18
C TYR A 218 -4.42 1.34 0.06
N ASP A 219 -4.99 1.56 -1.13
CA ASP A 219 -4.25 2.04 -2.30
C ASP A 219 -3.58 3.40 -2.07
N PHE A 220 -4.17 4.24 -1.22
CA PHE A 220 -3.59 5.53 -0.85
C PHE A 220 -2.50 5.39 0.21
N ALA A 221 -2.68 4.52 1.20
CA ALA A 221 -1.75 4.38 2.32
C ALA A 221 -0.48 3.60 1.94
N HIS A 222 -0.64 2.50 1.19
CA HIS A 222 0.40 1.52 0.97
C HIS A 222 1.69 2.08 0.38
N GLY A 223 1.61 2.78 -0.75
CA GLY A 223 2.80 3.32 -1.41
C GLY A 223 3.47 4.43 -0.62
N GLN A 224 2.71 5.21 0.13
CA GLN A 224 3.25 6.28 0.97
C GLN A 224 3.94 5.71 2.20
N SER A 225 3.42 4.62 2.77
CA SER A 225 4.09 3.87 3.85
C SER A 225 5.42 3.29 3.37
N ASP A 226 5.50 2.73 2.15
CA ASP A 226 6.76 2.30 1.55
C ASP A 226 7.78 3.44 1.49
N TYR A 227 7.32 4.65 1.14
CA TYR A 227 8.17 5.84 1.10
C TYR A 227 8.67 6.25 2.50
N PHE A 228 7.80 6.27 3.51
CA PHE A 228 8.18 6.64 4.88
C PHE A 228 9.18 5.65 5.48
N GLU A 229 9.05 4.38 5.17
CA GLU A 229 9.93 3.31 5.63
C GLU A 229 11.23 3.19 4.84
N GLY A 230 11.33 3.87 3.69
CA GLY A 230 12.49 3.79 2.81
C GLY A 230 12.62 2.43 2.12
N VAL A 231 11.51 1.79 1.78
CA VAL A 231 11.48 0.54 0.99
C VAL A 231 12.10 0.82 -0.38
N THR A 232 13.11 0.03 -0.74
CA THR A 232 13.84 0.20 -2.00
C THR A 232 13.31 -0.69 -3.11
N HIS A 233 12.85 -1.89 -2.75
CA HIS A 233 12.34 -2.89 -3.67
C HIS A 233 10.98 -3.37 -3.17
N SER A 234 9.92 -2.82 -3.73
CA SER A 234 8.55 -3.18 -3.41
C SER A 234 8.13 -4.35 -4.30
N LEU A 235 7.96 -5.52 -3.70
CA LEU A 235 7.51 -6.72 -4.40
C LEU A 235 6.00 -6.89 -4.20
N CYS A 236 5.29 -7.23 -5.27
CA CYS A 236 3.86 -7.48 -5.24
C CYS A 236 3.47 -8.51 -6.30
N THR A 237 2.26 -9.04 -6.19
CA THR A 237 1.70 -9.98 -7.16
C THR A 237 1.17 -9.26 -8.40
N LEU A 238 0.86 -10.02 -9.46
CA LEU A 238 0.41 -9.47 -10.74
C LEU A 238 -0.92 -8.71 -10.67
N GLU A 239 -1.73 -8.94 -9.67
CA GLU A 239 -3.00 -8.24 -9.45
C GLU A 239 -2.81 -6.74 -9.15
N PHE A 240 -1.64 -6.34 -8.62
CA PHE A 240 -1.29 -4.95 -8.37
C PHE A 240 -0.65 -4.21 -9.57
N VAL A 241 -0.52 -4.87 -10.72
CA VAL A 241 0.03 -4.22 -11.93
C VAL A 241 -0.75 -2.97 -12.36
N PRO A 242 -2.10 -2.93 -12.28
CA PRO A 242 -2.87 -1.72 -12.58
C PRO A 242 -2.54 -0.55 -11.64
N ASP A 243 -2.20 -0.82 -10.39
CA ASP A 243 -1.94 0.19 -9.36
C ASP A 243 -0.50 0.71 -9.38
N ARG A 244 0.40 0.01 -10.07
CA ARG A 244 1.84 0.36 -10.12
C ARG A 244 2.12 1.82 -10.47
N LYS A 245 1.25 2.47 -11.26
CA LYS A 245 1.40 3.89 -11.64
C LYS A 245 0.78 4.85 -10.64
N SER A 246 -0.09 4.40 -9.75
CA SER A 246 -0.71 5.25 -8.73
C SER A 246 0.25 5.51 -7.55
N VAL A 247 1.26 4.67 -7.39
CA VAL A 247 2.27 4.74 -6.32
C VAL A 247 3.49 5.58 -6.73
N VAL A 248 3.64 5.86 -7.98
CA VAL A 248 4.73 6.68 -8.54
C VAL A 248 4.17 8.07 -8.89
#